data_ba595d306d0df3d5814f3bc65ae8bd15
#
_entry.id   ba595d306d0df3d5814f3bc65ae8bd15
#
_cell.length_a   1.000
_cell.length_b   1.000
_cell.length_c   1.000
_cell.angle_alpha   90.00
_cell.angle_beta   90.00
_cell.angle_gamma   90.00
#
_symmetry.space_group_name_H-M   'P 1'
#
loop_
_entity.id
_entity.type
_entity.pdbx_description
1 polymer ?
#
loop_
_entity_poly.entity_id
_entity_poly.type
_entity_poly.pdbx_seq_one_letter_code
_entity_poly.pdbx_strand_id
1 'polypeptide(L)'
;PADAPTADVVLRIALPAATSTAAAVGVSVLANVSAGAPFGGILTIVNFSAPDANGTMTALASIRTLNPCGSGSEGLVQASFPILKGEAALDLRILVDRSVVEVFVQGGRVVFSKTFAPSQLYVPDTAIAVHAFGAAPLTLETIDVHSMGCGWTDPPWQPHPQL
;
A
#
# COMPACT_ATOMS: atom_id res chain seq x y z
N PRO A 1 7.94 23.35 9.57
CA PRO A 1 7.10 22.43 8.85
C PRO A 1 7.29 21.07 9.49
N ALA A 2 6.18 20.44 9.94
CA ALA A 2 6.24 19.08 10.42
C ALA A 2 6.85 18.22 9.31
N ASP A 3 7.84 17.41 9.64
CA ASP A 3 8.49 16.53 8.68
C ASP A 3 7.42 15.65 8.04
N ALA A 4 7.38 15.64 6.71
CA ALA A 4 6.44 14.82 5.99
C ALA A 4 6.72 13.35 6.34
N PRO A 5 5.69 12.54 6.58
CA PRO A 5 5.86 11.18 7.04
C PRO A 5 6.62 10.35 6.00
N THR A 6 7.58 9.59 6.49
CA THR A 6 8.34 8.63 5.70
C THR A 6 8.27 7.28 6.40
N ALA A 7 7.93 6.24 5.69
CA ALA A 7 7.79 4.90 6.26
C ALA A 7 8.11 3.80 5.25
N ASP A 8 8.66 2.72 5.75
CA ASP A 8 8.78 1.44 5.06
C ASP A 8 7.87 0.43 5.77
N VAL A 9 6.84 -0.01 5.08
CA VAL A 9 5.82 -0.92 5.60
C VAL A 9 5.95 -2.25 4.91
N VAL A 10 6.24 -3.30 5.66
CA VAL A 10 6.36 -4.67 5.14
C VAL A 10 5.27 -5.53 5.75
N LEU A 11 4.47 -6.17 4.89
CA LEU A 11 3.38 -7.05 5.32
C LEU A 11 3.52 -8.41 4.66
N ARG A 12 3.17 -9.44 5.43
CA ARG A 12 2.99 -10.79 4.94
C ARG A 12 1.61 -11.30 5.34
N ILE A 13 0.84 -11.74 4.37
CA ILE A 13 -0.56 -12.13 4.54
C ILE A 13 -0.74 -13.52 3.96
N ALA A 14 -1.23 -14.47 4.76
CA ALA A 14 -1.53 -15.81 4.28
C ALA A 14 -2.53 -15.75 3.12
N LEU A 15 -2.26 -16.47 2.05
CA LEU A 15 -3.18 -16.57 0.92
C LEU A 15 -4.50 -17.22 1.35
N PRO A 16 -5.64 -16.75 0.84
CA PRO A 16 -6.92 -17.38 1.15
C PRO A 16 -6.94 -18.83 0.66
N ALA A 17 -7.62 -19.69 1.39
CA ALA A 17 -7.79 -21.07 0.96
C ALA A 17 -8.43 -21.14 -0.43
N ALA A 18 -8.01 -22.10 -1.24
CA ALA A 18 -8.44 -22.27 -2.64
C ALA A 18 -9.97 -22.42 -2.82
N THR A 19 -10.70 -22.67 -1.75
CA THR A 19 -12.17 -22.83 -1.76
C THR A 19 -12.91 -21.54 -1.39
N SER A 20 -12.18 -20.46 -1.06
CA SER A 20 -12.82 -19.25 -0.58
C SER A 20 -13.38 -18.41 -1.73
N THR A 21 -14.56 -17.90 -1.53
CA THR A 21 -15.14 -16.79 -2.28
C THR A 21 -14.20 -15.60 -2.26
N ALA A 22 -14.27 -14.75 -3.27
CA ALA A 22 -13.45 -13.57 -3.43
C ALA A 22 -13.04 -12.91 -2.11
N ALA A 23 -11.75 -12.88 -1.87
CA ALA A 23 -11.13 -12.21 -0.74
C ALA A 23 -10.28 -11.05 -1.26
N ALA A 24 -10.20 -9.98 -0.51
CA ALA A 24 -9.29 -8.90 -0.82
C ALA A 24 -8.69 -8.33 0.46
N VAL A 25 -7.43 -7.95 0.37
CA VAL A 25 -6.74 -7.20 1.40
C VAL A 25 -6.46 -5.80 0.90
N GLY A 26 -6.61 -4.82 1.77
CA GLY A 26 -6.21 -3.46 1.50
C GLY A 26 -5.24 -2.94 2.55
N VAL A 27 -4.35 -2.06 2.13
CA VAL A 27 -3.48 -1.31 3.03
C VAL A 27 -3.62 0.15 2.69
N SER A 28 -4.06 0.94 3.66
CA SER A 28 -4.06 2.40 3.53
C SER A 28 -2.87 3.00 4.25
N VAL A 29 -2.23 3.96 3.60
CA VAL A 29 -1.15 4.76 4.16
C VAL A 29 -1.50 6.24 4.01
N LEU A 30 -1.02 7.07 4.93
CA LEU A 30 -1.30 8.50 4.93
C LEU A 30 -2.82 8.80 4.97
N ALA A 31 -3.61 7.86 5.45
CA ALA A 31 -5.06 7.96 5.48
C ALA A 31 -5.56 8.13 6.91
N ASN A 32 -6.66 8.83 7.05
CA ASN A 32 -7.45 8.78 8.26
C ASN A 32 -8.45 7.61 8.18
N VAL A 33 -8.74 6.97 9.28
CA VAL A 33 -9.72 5.89 9.34
C VAL A 33 -10.85 6.32 10.26
N SER A 34 -12.01 6.53 9.68
CA SER A 34 -13.22 6.85 10.44
C SER A 34 -14.31 5.83 10.13
N ALA A 35 -14.99 5.35 11.18
CA ALA A 35 -16.03 4.32 11.06
C ALA A 35 -15.60 3.08 10.25
N GLY A 36 -14.33 2.70 10.35
CA GLY A 36 -13.77 1.53 9.66
C GLY A 36 -13.45 1.72 8.17
N ALA A 37 -13.68 2.90 7.62
CA ALA A 37 -13.34 3.21 6.23
C ALA A 37 -12.19 4.24 6.16
N PRO A 38 -11.16 4.01 5.31
CA PRO A 38 -10.10 4.98 5.09
C PRO A 38 -10.58 6.12 4.20
N PHE A 39 -10.14 7.33 4.51
CA PHE A 39 -10.37 8.51 3.66
C PHE A 39 -9.12 9.41 3.65
N GLY A 40 -8.89 10.07 2.54
CA GLY A 40 -7.61 10.72 2.27
C GLY A 40 -6.48 9.69 2.11
N GLY A 41 -5.32 10.10 1.65
CA GLY A 41 -4.16 9.24 1.49
C GLY A 41 -4.23 8.25 0.33
N ILE A 42 -3.51 7.16 0.44
CA ILE A 42 -3.34 6.15 -0.61
C ILE A 42 -3.86 4.80 -0.11
N LEU A 43 -4.66 4.14 -0.93
CA LEU A 43 -5.14 2.77 -0.67
C LEU A 43 -4.61 1.82 -1.73
N THR A 44 -3.90 0.80 -1.29
CA THR A 44 -3.51 -0.36 -2.09
C THR A 44 -4.48 -1.50 -1.78
N ILE A 45 -5.01 -2.15 -2.80
CA ILE A 45 -5.89 -3.33 -2.64
C ILE A 45 -5.35 -4.46 -3.52
N VAL A 46 -5.32 -5.67 -2.97
CA VAL A 46 -5.06 -6.91 -3.71
C VAL A 46 -6.30 -7.80 -3.59
N ASN A 47 -6.93 -8.05 -4.72
CA ASN A 47 -8.08 -8.95 -4.84
C ASN A 47 -7.60 -10.30 -5.35
N PHE A 48 -8.06 -11.38 -4.75
CA PHE A 48 -7.76 -12.75 -5.16
C PHE A 48 -8.95 -13.32 -5.93
N SER A 49 -8.68 -13.92 -7.09
CA SER A 49 -9.68 -14.71 -7.82
C SER A 49 -9.83 -16.09 -7.19
N ALA A 50 -10.94 -16.75 -7.46
CA ALA A 50 -11.01 -18.20 -7.27
C ALA A 50 -9.98 -18.88 -8.21
N PRO A 51 -9.43 -20.04 -7.84
CA PRO A 51 -8.57 -20.82 -8.72
C PRO A 51 -9.32 -21.20 -10.02
N ASP A 52 -8.59 -21.18 -11.11
CA ASP A 52 -9.09 -21.67 -12.40
C ASP A 52 -9.16 -23.21 -12.44
N ALA A 53 -9.53 -23.78 -13.59
CA ALA A 53 -9.64 -25.22 -13.80
C ALA A 53 -8.29 -25.96 -13.59
N ASN A 54 -7.18 -25.26 -13.67
CA ASN A 54 -5.82 -25.79 -13.44
C ASN A 54 -5.34 -25.58 -12.00
N GLY A 55 -6.18 -24.99 -11.15
CA GLY A 55 -5.82 -24.64 -9.77
C GLY A 55 -4.95 -23.38 -9.66
N THR A 56 -4.84 -22.60 -10.71
CA THR A 56 -4.08 -21.33 -10.70
C THR A 56 -4.94 -20.20 -10.17
N MET A 57 -4.46 -19.52 -9.16
CA MET A 57 -5.06 -18.30 -8.62
C MET A 57 -4.43 -17.08 -9.28
N THR A 58 -5.25 -16.11 -9.61
CA THR A 58 -4.78 -14.80 -10.09
C THR A 58 -5.11 -13.73 -9.05
N ALA A 59 -4.21 -12.81 -8.86
CA ALA A 59 -4.44 -11.64 -8.03
C ALA A 59 -4.46 -10.37 -8.89
N LEU A 60 -5.33 -9.43 -8.50
CA LEU A 60 -5.41 -8.10 -9.09
C LEU A 60 -4.99 -7.09 -8.03
N ALA A 61 -3.80 -6.55 -8.17
CA ALA A 61 -3.34 -5.45 -7.35
C ALA A 61 -3.78 -4.12 -7.93
N SER A 62 -4.13 -3.18 -7.08
CA SER A 62 -4.51 -1.83 -7.47
C SER A 62 -4.05 -0.80 -6.44
N ILE A 63 -3.78 0.41 -6.90
CA ILE A 63 -3.48 1.58 -6.07
C ILE A 63 -4.35 2.76 -6.50
N ARG A 64 -4.85 3.50 -5.52
CA ARG A 64 -5.66 4.69 -5.75
C ARG A 64 -5.47 5.74 -4.68
N THR A 65 -5.69 7.00 -5.02
CA THR A 65 -5.80 8.08 -4.05
C THR A 65 -7.23 8.13 -3.50
N LEU A 66 -7.37 8.26 -2.20
CA LEU A 66 -8.64 8.45 -1.53
C LEU A 66 -8.94 9.94 -1.40
N ASN A 67 -10.17 10.33 -1.71
CA ASN A 67 -10.59 11.71 -1.57
C ASN A 67 -10.67 12.08 -0.07
N PRO A 68 -10.04 13.18 0.39
CA PRO A 68 -10.13 13.62 1.77
C PRO A 68 -11.54 14.04 2.19
N CYS A 69 -12.43 14.35 1.25
CA CYS A 69 -13.83 14.68 1.51
C CYS A 69 -14.78 13.48 1.54
N GLY A 70 -14.26 12.25 1.57
CA GLY A 70 -15.01 11.03 1.91
C GLY A 70 -15.75 10.33 0.76
N SER A 71 -15.89 10.92 -0.41
CA SER A 71 -16.54 10.25 -1.54
C SER A 71 -15.66 10.24 -2.78
N GLY A 72 -15.28 9.05 -3.20
CA GLY A 72 -14.57 8.83 -4.44
C GLY A 72 -13.09 8.48 -4.27
N SER A 73 -12.53 7.98 -5.35
CA SER A 73 -11.11 7.70 -5.48
C SER A 73 -10.64 8.14 -6.85
N GLU A 74 -9.43 8.66 -6.93
CA GLU A 74 -8.85 9.16 -8.17
C GLU A 74 -7.62 8.36 -8.57
N GLY A 75 -7.37 8.33 -9.87
CA GLY A 75 -6.14 7.80 -10.43
C GLY A 75 -5.91 6.32 -10.08
N LEU A 76 -6.94 5.47 -10.29
CA LEU A 76 -6.81 4.03 -10.16
C LEU A 76 -5.78 3.50 -11.17
N VAL A 77 -4.77 2.81 -10.65
CA VAL A 77 -3.83 2.01 -11.45
C VAL A 77 -3.94 0.57 -10.95
N GLN A 78 -3.94 -0.38 -11.88
CA GLN A 78 -4.09 -1.79 -11.53
C GLN A 78 -3.28 -2.70 -12.44
N ALA A 79 -2.85 -3.85 -11.90
CA ALA A 79 -2.17 -4.90 -12.63
C ALA A 79 -2.54 -6.26 -12.06
N SER A 80 -2.74 -7.24 -12.93
CA SER A 80 -2.97 -8.63 -12.52
C SER A 80 -1.68 -9.43 -12.58
N PHE A 81 -1.57 -10.42 -11.69
CA PHE A 81 -0.42 -11.34 -11.65
C PHE A 81 -0.87 -12.72 -11.17
N PRO A 82 -0.23 -13.80 -11.63
CA PRO A 82 -0.51 -15.13 -11.13
C PRO A 82 0.12 -15.34 -9.75
N ILE A 83 -0.58 -16.08 -8.91
CA ILE A 83 -0.02 -16.68 -7.70
C ILE A 83 0.64 -17.99 -8.13
N LEU A 84 1.95 -18.11 -7.91
CA LEU A 84 2.71 -19.25 -8.37
C LEU A 84 2.49 -20.44 -7.43
N LYS A 85 2.63 -21.65 -8.00
CA LYS A 85 2.55 -22.88 -7.21
C LYS A 85 3.59 -22.89 -6.10
N GLY A 86 3.15 -23.11 -4.87
CA GLY A 86 4.01 -23.12 -3.68
C GLY A 86 4.09 -21.78 -2.95
N GLU A 87 3.53 -20.70 -3.49
CA GLU A 87 3.34 -19.46 -2.73
C GLU A 87 2.23 -19.66 -1.70
N ALA A 88 2.54 -19.43 -0.45
CA ALA A 88 1.61 -19.59 0.68
C ALA A 88 1.14 -18.22 1.22
N ALA A 89 1.82 -17.15 0.86
CA ALA A 89 1.53 -15.81 1.34
C ALA A 89 1.68 -14.76 0.25
N LEU A 90 0.97 -13.66 0.45
CA LEU A 90 1.16 -12.40 -0.27
C LEU A 90 2.18 -11.56 0.50
N ASP A 91 3.23 -11.14 -0.16
CA ASP A 91 4.20 -10.20 0.36
C ASP A 91 3.95 -8.81 -0.24
N LEU A 92 3.77 -7.82 0.63
CA LEU A 92 3.61 -6.41 0.27
C LEU A 92 4.69 -5.58 0.96
N ARG A 93 5.33 -4.68 0.21
CA ARG A 93 6.16 -3.62 0.76
C ARG A 93 5.69 -2.28 0.23
N ILE A 94 5.50 -1.33 1.11
CA ILE A 94 5.02 0.02 0.77
C ILE A 94 6.02 1.02 1.32
N LEU A 95 6.66 1.74 0.43
CA LEU A 95 7.54 2.84 0.77
C LEU A 95 6.77 4.15 0.66
N VAL A 96 6.77 4.90 1.73
CA VAL A 96 6.18 6.25 1.79
C VAL A 96 7.32 7.23 1.93
N ASP A 97 7.54 8.06 0.92
CA ASP A 97 8.51 9.15 0.97
C ASP A 97 7.83 10.47 0.59
N ARG A 98 7.43 11.20 1.61
CA ARG A 98 6.77 12.51 1.49
C ARG A 98 5.57 12.47 0.54
N SER A 99 5.78 12.85 -0.73
CA SER A 99 4.74 12.94 -1.76
C SER A 99 4.73 11.75 -2.72
N VAL A 100 5.50 10.72 -2.45
CA VAL A 100 5.59 9.51 -3.28
C VAL A 100 5.26 8.29 -2.44
N VAL A 101 4.44 7.41 -2.98
CA VAL A 101 4.19 6.07 -2.44
C VAL A 101 4.55 5.06 -3.51
N GLU A 102 5.45 4.15 -3.16
CA GLU A 102 5.83 3.02 -3.99
C GLU A 102 5.34 1.73 -3.34
N VAL A 103 4.72 0.88 -4.14
CA VAL A 103 4.17 -0.40 -3.68
C VAL A 103 4.81 -1.53 -4.47
N PHE A 104 5.42 -2.45 -3.76
CA PHE A 104 6.01 -3.67 -4.31
C PHE A 104 5.15 -4.85 -3.87
N VAL A 105 4.59 -5.56 -4.82
CA VAL A 105 3.75 -6.73 -4.59
C VAL A 105 4.52 -7.96 -4.99
N GLN A 106 4.55 -8.96 -4.12
CA GLN A 106 5.15 -10.27 -4.37
C GLN A 106 6.62 -10.16 -4.82
N GLY A 107 7.44 -9.50 -3.99
CA GLY A 107 8.86 -9.28 -4.27
C GLY A 107 9.14 -8.39 -5.49
N GLY A 108 8.19 -7.52 -5.88
CA GLY A 108 8.32 -6.64 -7.04
C GLY A 108 7.78 -7.23 -8.36
N ARG A 109 7.00 -8.31 -8.32
CA ARG A 109 6.30 -8.84 -9.50
C ARG A 109 5.33 -7.82 -10.09
N VAL A 110 4.71 -7.03 -9.23
CA VAL A 110 3.99 -5.81 -9.59
C VAL A 110 4.56 -4.67 -8.76
N VAL A 111 4.80 -3.54 -9.43
CA VAL A 111 5.28 -2.32 -8.78
C VAL A 111 4.38 -1.16 -9.21
N PHE A 112 3.95 -0.39 -8.24
CA PHE A 112 3.26 0.87 -8.48
C PHE A 112 4.07 2.02 -7.86
N SER A 113 4.07 3.15 -8.54
CA SER A 113 4.54 4.41 -8.00
C SER A 113 3.44 5.45 -8.16
N LYS A 114 3.11 6.15 -7.10
CA LYS A 114 2.06 7.16 -7.10
C LYS A 114 2.51 8.39 -6.36
N THR A 115 2.34 9.52 -7.03
CA THR A 115 2.53 10.83 -6.42
C THR A 115 1.20 11.41 -5.96
N PHE A 116 1.24 12.25 -4.94
CA PHE A 116 0.08 12.98 -4.46
C PHE A 116 0.50 14.38 -4.00
N ALA A 117 -0.41 15.33 -4.10
CA ALA A 117 -0.14 16.69 -3.64
C ALA A 117 -0.21 16.75 -2.10
N PRO A 118 0.76 17.38 -1.42
CA PRO A 118 0.75 17.51 0.04
C PRO A 118 -0.51 18.18 0.60
N SER A 119 -1.16 19.04 -0.19
CA SER A 119 -2.45 19.68 0.18
C SER A 119 -3.61 18.69 0.30
N GLN A 120 -3.48 17.49 -0.27
CA GLN A 120 -4.47 16.41 -0.17
C GLN A 120 -4.25 15.53 1.07
N LEU A 121 -3.15 15.75 1.78
CA LEU A 121 -2.70 14.92 2.90
C LEU A 121 -2.85 15.61 4.26
N TYR A 122 -3.73 16.57 4.39
CA TYR A 122 -3.89 17.17 5.69
C TYR A 122 -4.55 16.18 6.67
N VAL A 123 -3.74 15.32 7.27
CA VAL A 123 -4.16 14.49 8.39
C VAL A 123 -3.06 14.52 9.44
N PRO A 124 -3.26 15.17 10.58
CA PRO A 124 -2.29 15.21 11.66
C PRO A 124 -2.00 13.83 12.28
N ASP A 125 -2.91 12.87 12.10
CA ASP A 125 -2.82 11.51 12.62
C ASP A 125 -2.85 10.49 11.47
N THR A 126 -1.82 10.50 10.63
CA THR A 126 -1.70 9.54 9.52
C THR A 126 -1.48 8.14 10.05
N ALA A 127 -2.50 7.31 9.89
CA ALA A 127 -2.42 5.90 10.26
C ALA A 127 -2.06 5.05 9.04
N ILE A 128 -1.32 3.98 9.32
CA ILE A 128 -1.25 2.81 8.45
C ILE A 128 -2.32 1.86 8.93
N ALA A 129 -3.22 1.44 8.04
CA ALA A 129 -4.27 0.50 8.41
C ALA A 129 -4.35 -0.65 7.39
N VAL A 130 -4.60 -1.85 7.91
CA VAL A 130 -4.84 -3.04 7.11
C VAL A 130 -6.34 -3.32 7.11
N HIS A 131 -6.89 -3.55 5.94
CA HIS A 131 -8.31 -3.77 5.71
C HIS A 131 -8.54 -5.14 5.09
N ALA A 132 -9.51 -5.88 5.61
CA ALA A 132 -10.00 -7.10 4.99
C ALA A 132 -11.32 -6.81 4.28
N PHE A 133 -11.45 -7.23 3.03
CA PHE A 133 -12.66 -7.09 2.24
C PHE A 133 -13.14 -8.47 1.78
N GLY A 134 -14.45 -8.64 1.75
CA GLY A 134 -15.07 -9.92 1.38
C GLY A 134 -15.40 -10.78 2.60
N ALA A 135 -15.97 -11.97 2.32
CA ALA A 135 -16.45 -12.88 3.35
C ALA A 135 -15.39 -13.88 3.85
N ALA A 136 -14.29 -14.04 3.12
CA ALA A 136 -13.23 -14.97 3.49
C ALA A 136 -12.33 -14.35 4.56
N PRO A 137 -12.00 -15.08 5.63
CA PRO A 137 -11.04 -14.61 6.62
C PRO A 137 -9.64 -14.52 5.98
N LEU A 138 -8.92 -13.45 6.30
CA LEU A 138 -7.53 -13.26 5.94
C LEU A 138 -6.69 -13.29 7.21
N THR A 139 -5.54 -13.92 7.13
CA THR A 139 -4.59 -13.97 8.25
C THR A 139 -3.40 -13.07 7.92
N LEU A 140 -3.23 -12.01 8.69
CA LEU A 140 -2.03 -11.21 8.70
C LEU A 140 -0.96 -11.97 9.50
N GLU A 141 0.09 -12.45 8.81
CA GLU A 141 1.18 -13.19 9.46
C GLU A 141 2.16 -12.24 10.14
N THR A 142 2.58 -11.21 9.41
CA THR A 142 3.48 -10.18 9.95
C THR A 142 3.12 -8.79 9.41
N ILE A 143 3.43 -7.79 10.20
CA ILE A 143 3.48 -6.38 9.79
C ILE A 143 4.65 -5.72 10.51
N ASP A 144 5.56 -5.16 9.73
CA ASP A 144 6.69 -4.37 10.22
C ASP A 144 6.59 -2.97 9.63
N VAL A 145 6.75 -1.97 10.49
CA VAL A 145 6.71 -0.56 10.10
C VAL A 145 7.98 0.11 10.60
N HIS A 146 8.78 0.59 9.66
CA HIS A 146 10.01 1.29 9.96
C HIS A 146 9.87 2.76 9.59
N SER A 147 10.20 3.65 10.50
CA SER A 147 10.39 5.07 10.17
C SER A 147 11.64 5.19 9.32
N MET A 148 11.52 5.75 8.13
CA MET A 148 12.69 6.07 7.30
C MET A 148 13.22 7.43 7.75
N GLY A 149 14.46 7.46 8.24
CA GLY A 149 15.17 8.72 8.46
C GLY A 149 15.43 9.41 7.12
N CYS A 150 15.46 10.74 7.12
CA CYS A 150 15.97 11.49 5.98
C CYS A 150 17.44 11.11 5.76
N GLY A 151 17.75 10.38 4.68
CA GLY A 151 19.13 10.01 4.32
C GLY A 151 20.00 11.22 3.92
N TRP A 152 19.37 12.36 3.77
CA TRP A 152 20.02 13.64 3.61
C TRP A 152 20.07 14.34 4.98
N THR A 153 21.03 13.96 5.82
CA THR A 153 21.51 14.93 6.77
C THR A 153 22.19 15.99 5.92
N ASP A 154 21.54 17.13 5.76
CA ASP A 154 22.15 18.25 5.06
C ASP A 154 23.56 18.46 5.63
N PRO A 155 24.64 18.23 4.88
CA PRO A 155 25.79 19.03 5.12
C PRO A 155 25.31 20.47 4.96
N PRO A 156 25.59 21.39 5.87
CA PRO A 156 25.14 22.77 5.72
C PRO A 156 25.52 23.20 4.30
N TRP A 157 24.48 23.51 3.49
CA TRP A 157 24.69 23.92 2.10
C TRP A 157 25.72 25.05 2.11
N GLN A 158 26.93 24.74 1.72
CA GLN A 158 27.93 25.74 1.57
C GLN A 158 27.74 26.31 0.15
N PRO A 159 27.38 27.59 0.04
CA PRO A 159 27.33 28.22 -1.28
C PRO A 159 28.69 28.04 -1.96
N HIS A 160 28.67 27.45 -3.15
CA HIS A 160 29.91 27.39 -3.96
C HIS A 160 30.52 28.77 -4.05
N PRO A 161 31.80 28.93 -3.73
CA PRO A 161 32.46 30.19 -3.98
C PRO A 161 32.27 30.51 -5.47
N GLN A 162 31.67 31.64 -5.74
CA GLN A 162 31.54 32.12 -7.12
C GLN A 162 32.95 32.30 -7.69
N LEU A 163 33.28 31.58 -8.75
CA LEU A 163 34.47 31.75 -9.54
C LEU A 163 34.41 33.07 -10.31
#